data_c3f245fc5fc4e5dff7e423b9715d1cc1
#
_entry.id   c3f245fc5fc4e5dff7e423b9715d1cc1
#
_cell.length_a   1.000
_cell.length_b   1.000
_cell.length_c   1.000
_cell.angle_alpha   90.00
_cell.angle_beta   90.00
_cell.angle_gamma   90.00
#
_symmetry.space_group_name_H-M   'P 1'
#
loop_
_entity.id
_entity.type
_entity.pdbx_description
1 polymer ?
#
loop_
_entity_poly.entity_id
_entity_poly.type
_entity_poly.pdbx_seq_one_letter_code
_entity_poly.pdbx_strand_id
1 'polypeptide(L)'
;RPVSSAASDVYKRQEFDNDKNVISIEEKPKNPKSNYAVPGLYFYDNSVLEVAKNLKPSKRGEYEITDVNKYYLENKRLKVKLLGRGTVWLDTGTFDSLMQANNYVQVIEERQGRKIGCIEEASYRMGLIDKSQLHELAKELVNSGYGKYLLSI
;
A
#
# COMPACT_ATOMS: atom_id res chain seq x y z
N ARG A 1 6.96 16.53 0.17
CA ARG A 1 5.89 17.28 -0.49
C ARG A 1 4.57 17.02 0.21
N PRO A 2 3.72 18.03 0.40
CA PRO A 2 2.43 17.80 1.01
C PRO A 2 1.60 16.85 0.14
N VAL A 3 1.04 15.82 0.75
CA VAL A 3 -0.08 15.06 0.20
C VAL A 3 -1.23 16.04 0.02
N SER A 4 -1.99 15.95 -1.06
CA SER A 4 -3.07 16.87 -1.39
C SER A 4 -3.97 17.14 -0.18
N SER A 5 -4.49 18.35 -0.08
CA SER A 5 -5.34 18.82 1.02
C SER A 5 -6.62 17.97 1.24
N ALA A 6 -7.05 17.19 0.25
CA ALA A 6 -8.18 16.26 0.34
C ALA A 6 -7.88 15.00 1.18
N ALA A 7 -6.61 14.71 1.49
CA ALA A 7 -6.21 13.53 2.23
C ALA A 7 -5.94 13.79 3.73
N SER A 8 -6.19 15.02 4.23
CA SER A 8 -5.74 15.42 5.58
C SER A 8 -6.45 14.71 6.72
N ASP A 9 -7.72 14.36 6.57
CA ASP A 9 -8.57 13.94 7.69
C ASP A 9 -8.78 12.42 7.79
N VAL A 10 -8.28 11.65 6.81
CA VAL A 10 -8.57 10.22 6.68
C VAL A 10 -7.39 9.33 7.06
N TYR A 11 -6.16 9.85 7.06
CA TYR A 11 -4.96 9.02 7.20
C TYR A 11 -4.30 9.09 8.57
N LYS A 12 -3.71 7.96 8.97
CA LYS A 12 -2.70 7.91 10.01
C LYS A 12 -1.52 8.78 9.66
N ARG A 13 -0.94 9.47 10.64
CA ARG A 13 0.20 10.36 10.44
C ARG A 13 1.39 9.88 11.24
N GLN A 14 2.58 9.98 10.64
CA GLN A 14 3.86 9.66 11.25
C GLN A 14 4.76 10.86 11.29
N GLU A 15 5.49 11.00 12.40
CA GLU A 15 6.52 12.00 12.58
C GLU A 15 7.89 11.33 12.63
N PHE A 16 8.90 11.99 12.08
CA PHE A 16 10.25 11.46 11.98
C PHE A 16 11.24 12.43 12.63
N ASP A 17 12.30 11.89 13.23
CA ASP A 17 13.48 12.66 13.62
C ASP A 17 14.35 13.01 12.39
N ASN A 18 15.47 13.71 12.65
CA ASN A 18 16.41 14.11 11.60
C ASN A 18 17.08 12.90 10.91
N ASP A 19 17.16 11.77 11.58
CA ASP A 19 17.74 10.51 11.08
C ASP A 19 16.70 9.62 10.39
N LYS A 20 15.47 10.12 10.21
CA LYS A 20 14.32 9.43 9.62
C LYS A 20 13.81 8.23 10.44
N ASN A 21 14.08 8.19 11.73
CA ASN A 21 13.41 7.27 12.63
C ASN A 21 12.03 7.80 13.00
N VAL A 22 11.06 6.89 13.13
CA VAL A 22 9.70 7.24 13.56
C VAL A 22 9.72 7.59 15.04
N ILE A 23 9.21 8.76 15.39
CA ILE A 23 9.08 9.22 16.77
C ILE A 23 7.64 9.23 17.25
N SER A 24 6.69 9.35 16.34
CA SER A 24 5.27 9.25 16.68
C SER A 24 4.42 8.68 15.53
N ILE A 25 3.30 8.06 15.90
CA ILE A 25 2.26 7.63 14.98
C ILE A 25 0.89 7.92 15.60
N GLU A 26 0.03 8.59 14.84
CA GLU A 26 -1.29 9.05 15.31
C GLU A 26 -2.38 8.59 14.35
N GLU A 27 -3.49 8.09 14.92
CA GLU A 27 -4.68 7.72 14.15
C GLU A 27 -5.51 8.96 13.85
N LYS A 28 -5.63 9.30 12.56
CA LYS A 28 -6.50 10.36 12.04
C LYS A 28 -6.51 11.64 12.90
N PRO A 29 -5.34 12.26 13.19
CA PRO A 29 -5.27 13.40 14.07
C PRO A 29 -5.94 14.63 13.45
N LYS A 30 -6.69 15.41 14.24
CA LYS A 30 -7.29 16.68 13.77
C LYS A 30 -6.22 17.72 13.39
N ASN A 31 -5.10 17.72 14.12
CA ASN A 31 -3.95 18.58 13.86
C ASN A 31 -2.70 17.72 13.63
N PRO A 32 -2.46 17.27 12.39
CA PRO A 32 -1.34 16.39 12.11
C PRO A 32 0.01 17.10 12.31
N LYS A 33 0.95 16.46 13.01
CA LYS A 33 2.29 16.97 13.24
C LYS A 33 3.21 16.87 12.02
N SER A 34 2.80 16.05 11.03
CA SER A 34 3.57 15.88 9.80
C SER A 34 2.66 15.62 8.61
N ASN A 35 3.23 15.73 7.41
CA ASN A 35 2.55 15.40 6.15
C ASN A 35 2.74 13.94 5.71
N TYR A 36 3.43 13.10 6.50
CA TYR A 36 3.65 11.72 6.15
C TYR A 36 2.42 10.88 6.51
N ALA A 37 1.70 10.44 5.49
CA ALA A 37 0.59 9.51 5.62
C ALA A 37 1.10 8.07 5.69
N VAL A 38 0.41 7.22 6.46
CA VAL A 38 0.70 5.79 6.56
C VAL A 38 -0.33 5.02 5.75
N PRO A 39 0.01 4.53 4.56
CA PRO A 39 -0.86 3.63 3.81
C PRO A 39 -0.97 2.27 4.51
N GLY A 40 -2.00 1.48 4.13
CA GLY A 40 -2.32 0.21 4.77
C GLY A 40 -1.44 -0.97 4.34
N LEU A 41 -0.12 -0.79 4.26
CA LEU A 41 0.82 -1.85 3.90
C LEU A 41 1.73 -2.16 5.08
N TYR A 42 1.51 -3.31 5.71
CA TYR A 42 2.19 -3.71 6.94
C TYR A 42 2.79 -5.10 6.82
N PHE A 43 3.97 -5.28 7.39
CA PHE A 43 4.64 -6.56 7.54
C PHE A 43 4.99 -6.78 9.00
N TYR A 44 4.52 -7.88 9.58
CA TYR A 44 4.74 -8.21 10.97
C TYR A 44 5.37 -9.59 11.11
N ASP A 45 6.12 -9.79 12.17
CA ASP A 45 6.48 -11.13 12.63
C ASP A 45 5.34 -11.78 13.43
N ASN A 46 5.50 -13.04 13.80
CA ASN A 46 4.45 -13.79 14.50
C ASN A 46 4.06 -13.21 15.85
N SER A 47 4.88 -12.35 16.47
CA SER A 47 4.53 -11.72 17.73
C SER A 47 3.32 -10.79 17.62
N VAL A 48 2.96 -10.36 16.40
CA VAL A 48 1.76 -9.54 16.15
C VAL A 48 0.48 -10.23 16.63
N LEU A 49 0.41 -11.55 16.60
CA LEU A 49 -0.76 -12.31 17.05
C LEU A 49 -1.06 -12.08 18.54
N GLU A 50 -0.03 -12.08 19.36
CA GLU A 50 -0.17 -11.82 20.79
C GLU A 50 -0.44 -10.33 21.07
N VAL A 51 0.18 -9.44 20.31
CA VAL A 51 -0.11 -8.00 20.40
C VAL A 51 -1.58 -7.73 20.07
N ALA A 52 -2.07 -8.29 18.95
CA ALA A 52 -3.44 -8.10 18.50
C ALA A 52 -4.49 -8.65 19.51
N LYS A 53 -4.25 -9.81 20.12
CA LYS A 53 -5.13 -10.39 21.14
C LYS A 53 -5.28 -9.51 22.39
N ASN A 54 -4.25 -8.74 22.71
CA ASN A 54 -4.20 -7.90 23.91
C ASN A 54 -4.60 -6.43 23.64
N LEU A 55 -4.98 -6.09 22.42
CA LEU A 55 -5.46 -4.75 22.11
C LEU A 55 -6.75 -4.43 22.86
N LYS A 56 -6.92 -3.16 23.15
CA LYS A 56 -8.16 -2.60 23.71
C LYS A 56 -8.80 -1.70 22.66
N PRO A 57 -10.14 -1.66 22.61
CA PRO A 57 -10.82 -0.71 21.73
C PRO A 57 -10.40 0.74 22.02
N SER A 58 -10.24 1.51 20.98
CA SER A 58 -9.95 2.95 21.04
C SER A 58 -11.15 3.72 21.61
N LYS A 59 -11.00 5.04 21.80
CA LYS A 59 -12.11 5.93 22.18
C LYS A 59 -13.28 5.91 21.16
N ARG A 60 -13.03 5.42 19.96
CA ARG A 60 -14.02 5.24 18.89
C ARG A 60 -14.73 3.88 18.96
N GLY A 61 -14.35 3.00 19.90
CA GLY A 61 -14.86 1.65 20.04
C GLY A 61 -14.26 0.66 19.01
N GLU A 62 -13.22 1.04 18.29
CA GLU A 62 -12.57 0.24 17.24
C GLU A 62 -11.21 -0.29 17.69
N TYR A 63 -10.83 -1.48 17.22
CA TYR A 63 -9.46 -1.98 17.33
C TYR A 63 -8.60 -1.34 16.23
N GLU A 64 -7.60 -0.58 16.63
CA GLU A 64 -6.82 0.23 15.69
C GLU A 64 -5.48 -0.45 15.37
N ILE A 65 -5.18 -0.62 14.08
CA ILE A 65 -3.86 -1.10 13.65
C ILE A 65 -2.75 -0.13 14.09
N THR A 66 -3.09 1.13 14.31
CA THR A 66 -2.16 2.13 14.85
C THR A 66 -1.64 1.75 16.22
N ASP A 67 -2.44 1.09 17.05
CA ASP A 67 -2.01 0.69 18.39
C ASP A 67 -1.07 -0.53 18.32
N VAL A 68 -1.23 -1.41 17.34
CA VAL A 68 -0.21 -2.42 17.02
C VAL A 68 1.12 -1.74 16.66
N ASN A 69 1.08 -0.76 15.75
CA ASN A 69 2.29 -0.05 15.34
C ASN A 69 2.94 0.72 16.49
N LYS A 70 2.16 1.31 17.41
CA LYS A 70 2.67 1.95 18.61
C LYS A 70 3.40 0.97 19.52
N TYR A 71 2.87 -0.23 19.71
CA TYR A 71 3.56 -1.28 20.45
C TYR A 71 4.96 -1.56 19.88
N TYR A 72 5.07 -1.72 18.56
CA TYR A 72 6.35 -1.92 17.91
C TYR A 72 7.27 -0.70 17.99
N LEU A 73 6.72 0.50 17.95
CA LEU A 73 7.47 1.76 18.13
C LEU A 73 8.06 1.85 19.54
N GLU A 74 7.26 1.65 20.58
CA GLU A 74 7.65 1.69 22.00
C GLU A 74 8.75 0.65 22.31
N ASN A 75 8.66 -0.52 21.66
CA ASN A 75 9.67 -1.57 21.78
C ASN A 75 10.87 -1.40 20.82
N LYS A 76 10.99 -0.26 20.13
CA LYS A 76 12.09 0.05 19.18
C LYS A 76 12.21 -0.98 18.04
N ARG A 77 11.10 -1.60 17.67
CA ARG A 77 11.03 -2.64 16.62
C ARG A 77 10.32 -2.16 15.35
N LEU A 78 9.70 -0.98 15.38
CA LEU A 78 9.06 -0.41 14.21
C LEU A 78 10.09 0.05 13.20
N LYS A 79 9.98 -0.45 11.97
CA LYS A 79 10.77 0.03 10.83
C LYS A 79 9.81 0.61 9.79
N VAL A 80 10.21 1.70 9.16
CA VAL A 80 9.41 2.36 8.14
C VAL A 80 10.20 2.45 6.84
N LYS A 81 9.53 2.15 5.74
CA LYS A 81 10.04 2.37 4.40
C LYS A 81 9.28 3.54 3.78
N LEU A 82 9.97 4.63 3.51
CA LEU A 82 9.39 5.73 2.75
C LEU A 82 9.20 5.30 1.29
N LEU A 83 7.99 5.52 0.79
CA LEU A 83 7.69 5.27 -0.62
C LEU A 83 8.42 6.30 -1.49
N GLY A 84 9.01 5.83 -2.59
CA GLY A 84 9.79 6.65 -3.50
C GLY A 84 8.93 7.64 -4.27
N ARG A 85 9.62 8.61 -4.90
CA ARG A 85 8.99 9.54 -5.83
C ARG A 85 8.36 8.77 -7.00
N GLY A 86 7.15 9.10 -7.36
CA GLY A 86 6.41 8.40 -8.42
C GLY A 86 5.52 7.27 -7.91
N THR A 87 5.65 6.85 -6.65
CA THR A 87 4.66 5.97 -6.03
C THR A 87 3.40 6.77 -5.76
N VAL A 88 2.26 6.26 -6.22
CA VAL A 88 0.95 6.84 -5.98
C VAL A 88 0.15 5.90 -5.09
N TRP A 89 -0.43 6.45 -4.04
CA TRP A 89 -1.41 5.76 -3.22
C TRP A 89 -2.78 6.34 -3.53
N LEU A 90 -3.71 5.49 -3.94
CA LEU A 90 -5.08 5.87 -4.27
C LEU A 90 -6.03 5.15 -3.31
N ASP A 91 -6.87 5.91 -2.64
CA ASP A 91 -7.97 5.37 -1.86
C ASP A 91 -9.16 5.08 -2.79
N THR A 92 -9.91 4.03 -2.52
CA THR A 92 -11.05 3.61 -3.34
C THR A 92 -12.33 3.47 -2.50
N GLY A 93 -12.35 4.12 -1.34
CA GLY A 93 -13.45 4.02 -0.38
C GLY A 93 -14.74 4.77 -0.79
N THR A 94 -14.71 5.61 -1.81
CA THR A 94 -15.87 6.31 -2.37
C THR A 94 -15.98 6.07 -3.86
N PHE A 95 -17.16 6.30 -4.45
CA PHE A 95 -17.35 6.20 -5.90
C PHE A 95 -16.41 7.14 -6.66
N ASP A 96 -16.24 8.36 -6.20
CA ASP A 96 -15.38 9.35 -6.83
C ASP A 96 -13.91 8.94 -6.77
N SER A 97 -13.43 8.46 -5.63
CA SER A 97 -12.05 8.01 -5.47
C SER A 97 -11.76 6.73 -6.28
N LEU A 98 -12.75 5.82 -6.39
CA LEU A 98 -12.65 4.65 -7.26
C LEU A 98 -12.54 5.05 -8.73
N MET A 99 -13.35 6.01 -9.19
CA MET A 99 -13.28 6.53 -10.57
C MET A 99 -11.93 7.19 -10.84
N GLN A 100 -11.40 7.97 -9.91
CA GLN A 100 -10.07 8.58 -10.05
C GLN A 100 -8.98 7.51 -10.15
N ALA A 101 -9.03 6.46 -9.33
CA ALA A 101 -8.10 5.36 -9.38
C ALA A 101 -8.16 4.62 -10.72
N ASN A 102 -9.36 4.33 -11.22
CA ASN A 102 -9.55 3.69 -12.53
C ASN A 102 -8.96 4.53 -13.67
N ASN A 103 -9.26 5.82 -13.70
CA ASN A 103 -8.74 6.73 -14.72
C ASN A 103 -7.20 6.81 -14.66
N TYR A 104 -6.63 6.86 -13.45
CA TYR A 104 -5.18 6.85 -13.27
C TYR A 104 -4.55 5.58 -13.83
N VAL A 105 -5.08 4.41 -13.46
CA VAL A 105 -4.57 3.11 -13.93
C VAL A 105 -4.69 3.03 -15.45
N GLN A 106 -5.85 3.39 -16.02
CA GLN A 106 -6.06 3.38 -17.47
C GLN A 106 -5.01 4.22 -18.20
N VAL A 107 -4.82 5.47 -17.78
CA VAL A 107 -3.86 6.38 -18.43
C VAL A 107 -2.44 5.83 -18.36
N ILE A 108 -2.02 5.29 -17.21
CA ILE A 108 -0.67 4.74 -17.06
C ILE A 108 -0.49 3.50 -17.96
N GLU A 109 -1.45 2.57 -17.96
CA GLU A 109 -1.39 1.38 -18.80
C GLU A 109 -1.33 1.70 -20.28
N GLU A 110 -2.17 2.62 -20.75
CA GLU A 110 -2.20 3.05 -22.15
C GLU A 110 -0.90 3.75 -22.58
N ARG A 111 -0.34 4.59 -21.71
CA ARG A 111 0.87 5.36 -22.02
C ARG A 111 2.16 4.55 -21.93
N GLN A 112 2.22 3.60 -21.00
CA GLN A 112 3.41 2.78 -20.79
C GLN A 112 3.35 1.44 -21.54
N GLY A 113 2.18 1.02 -22.02
CA GLY A 113 1.98 -0.28 -22.64
C GLY A 113 2.23 -1.45 -21.68
N ARG A 114 2.04 -1.22 -20.38
CA ARG A 114 2.27 -2.22 -19.32
C ARG A 114 1.06 -2.29 -18.40
N LYS A 115 0.80 -3.49 -17.88
CA LYS A 115 -0.28 -3.70 -16.94
C LYS A 115 0.14 -3.41 -15.50
N ILE A 116 -0.71 -2.72 -14.75
CA ILE A 116 -0.56 -2.51 -13.32
C ILE A 116 -1.16 -3.71 -12.57
N GLY A 117 -0.43 -4.23 -11.58
CA GLY A 117 -0.89 -5.38 -10.79
C GLY A 117 -0.87 -6.71 -11.55
N CYS A 118 -0.10 -6.82 -12.63
CA CYS A 118 0.08 -8.05 -13.38
C CYS A 118 0.97 -9.02 -12.59
N ILE A 119 0.36 -9.93 -11.85
CA ILE A 119 1.06 -10.86 -10.95
C ILE A 119 1.90 -11.87 -11.74
N GLU A 120 1.48 -12.29 -12.90
CA GLU A 120 2.20 -13.22 -13.78
C GLU A 120 3.49 -12.58 -14.30
N GLU A 121 3.43 -11.33 -14.79
CA GLU A 121 4.62 -10.59 -15.19
C GLU A 121 5.56 -10.37 -14.03
N ALA A 122 5.05 -9.98 -12.85
CA ALA A 122 5.86 -9.80 -11.66
C ALA A 122 6.57 -11.11 -11.27
N SER A 123 5.86 -12.23 -11.28
CA SER A 123 6.40 -13.55 -10.98
C SER A 123 7.48 -13.96 -11.98
N TYR A 124 7.26 -13.71 -13.26
CA TYR A 124 8.23 -13.99 -14.31
C TYR A 124 9.50 -13.12 -14.15
N ARG A 125 9.35 -11.81 -13.92
CA ARG A 125 10.49 -10.89 -13.72
C ARG A 125 11.28 -11.18 -12.44
N MET A 126 10.64 -11.74 -11.44
CA MET A 126 11.29 -12.19 -10.19
C MET A 126 11.93 -13.59 -10.32
N GLY A 127 11.76 -14.27 -11.45
CA GLY A 127 12.29 -15.62 -11.65
C GLY A 127 11.53 -16.71 -10.89
N LEU A 128 10.31 -16.43 -10.43
CA LEU A 128 9.47 -17.42 -9.74
C LEU A 128 8.79 -18.38 -10.72
N ILE A 129 8.59 -17.94 -11.96
CA ILE A 129 8.12 -18.74 -13.09
C ILE A 129 9.00 -18.47 -14.30
N ASP A 130 9.07 -19.44 -15.19
CA ASP A 130 9.75 -19.29 -16.48
C ASP A 130 8.78 -18.80 -17.59
N LYS A 131 9.33 -18.54 -18.78
CA LYS A 131 8.54 -18.07 -19.93
C LYS A 131 7.49 -19.08 -20.38
N SER A 132 7.78 -20.36 -20.32
CA SER A 132 6.84 -21.41 -20.69
C SER A 132 5.64 -21.42 -19.75
N GLN A 133 5.89 -21.32 -18.46
CA GLN A 133 4.85 -21.23 -17.44
C GLN A 133 4.02 -19.95 -17.59
N LEU A 134 4.66 -18.81 -17.89
CA LEU A 134 3.95 -17.55 -18.17
C LEU A 134 3.00 -17.71 -19.37
N HIS A 135 3.45 -18.31 -20.45
CA HIS A 135 2.63 -18.55 -21.65
C HIS A 135 1.51 -19.56 -21.40
N GLU A 136 1.75 -20.56 -20.56
CA GLU A 136 0.68 -21.51 -20.17
C GLU A 136 -0.44 -20.80 -19.42
N LEU A 137 -0.11 -19.95 -18.44
CA LEU A 137 -1.09 -19.13 -17.73
C LEU A 137 -1.86 -18.18 -18.69
N ALA A 138 -1.19 -17.67 -19.71
CA ALA A 138 -1.81 -16.78 -20.68
C ALA A 138 -2.84 -17.47 -21.58
N LYS A 139 -2.75 -18.79 -21.82
CA LYS A 139 -3.64 -19.54 -22.73
C LYS A 139 -5.11 -19.43 -22.33
N GLU A 140 -5.42 -19.49 -21.04
CA GLU A 140 -6.80 -19.38 -20.56
C GLU A 140 -7.39 -17.97 -20.79
N LEU A 141 -6.52 -16.97 -20.98
CA LEU A 141 -6.87 -15.55 -21.09
C LEU A 141 -6.67 -14.99 -22.50
N VAL A 142 -6.35 -15.82 -23.49
CA VAL A 142 -5.95 -15.44 -24.86
C VAL A 142 -6.95 -14.54 -25.57
N ASN A 143 -8.23 -14.67 -25.26
CA ASN A 143 -9.31 -13.85 -25.85
C ASN A 143 -9.45 -12.46 -25.22
N SER A 144 -8.70 -12.18 -24.14
CA SER A 144 -8.69 -10.88 -23.47
C SER A 144 -7.48 -10.04 -23.87
N GLY A 145 -7.58 -8.73 -23.66
CA GLY A 145 -6.42 -7.83 -23.79
C GLY A 145 -5.30 -8.16 -22.82
N TYR A 146 -5.64 -8.70 -21.63
CA TYR A 146 -4.68 -9.12 -20.62
C TYR A 146 -3.88 -10.35 -21.07
N GLY A 147 -4.53 -11.38 -21.57
CA GLY A 147 -3.85 -12.57 -22.07
C GLY A 147 -2.94 -12.27 -23.27
N LYS A 148 -3.38 -11.40 -24.18
CA LYS A 148 -2.54 -10.91 -25.28
C LYS A 148 -1.30 -10.17 -24.79
N TYR A 149 -1.43 -9.38 -23.74
CA TYR A 149 -0.31 -8.72 -23.09
C TYR A 149 0.69 -9.74 -22.52
N LEU A 150 0.24 -10.75 -21.78
CA LEU A 150 1.12 -11.80 -21.22
C LEU A 150 1.89 -12.55 -22.31
N LEU A 151 1.24 -12.82 -23.46
CA LEU A 151 1.90 -13.47 -24.60
C LEU A 151 2.93 -12.59 -25.31
N SER A 152 2.89 -11.27 -25.07
CA SER A 152 3.84 -10.31 -25.67
C SER A 152 5.10 -10.09 -24.83
N ILE A 153 5.14 -10.63 -23.60
CA ILE A 153 6.30 -10.59 -22.72
C ILE A 153 7.31 -11.68 -23.13
#